data_50a34867447fa33c6540043a0d3abd23
#
_entry.id   50a34867447fa33c6540043a0d3abd23
#
_cell.length_a   1.000
_cell.length_b   1.000
_cell.length_c   1.000
_cell.angle_alpha   90.00
_cell.angle_beta   90.00
_cell.angle_gamma   90.00
#
_symmetry.space_group_name_H-M   'P 1'
#
loop_
_entity.id
_entity.type
_entity.pdbx_description
1 polymer ?
#
loop_
_entity_poly.entity_id
_entity_poly.type
_entity_poly.pdbx_seq_one_letter_code
_entity_poly.pdbx_strand_id
1 'polypeptide(L)'
;MSTHIEAQQGDIAETVLLPGDPLRAKYIAETFLTDVHRYNTIRNAFGYTGYYKGQAISVQASGMGIPSISIYANELIQFYGVKRLIRVGTCGGLGTDVHVRDVVIAQSASTDSAIIQNTLCLLYTSPSPRDGATSRM
;
A
#
# COMPACT_ATOMS: atom_id res chain seq x y z
N MET A 1 -9.55 -11.72 -12.60
CA MET A 1 -10.18 -10.38 -12.58
C MET A 1 -10.97 -10.23 -11.30
N SER A 2 -10.73 -9.19 -10.54
CA SER A 2 -11.51 -8.82 -9.35
C SER A 2 -12.37 -7.58 -9.66
N THR A 3 -13.07 -7.05 -8.65
CA THR A 3 -14.01 -5.93 -8.87
C THR A 3 -13.32 -4.62 -9.23
N HIS A 4 -12.13 -4.38 -8.67
CA HIS A 4 -11.42 -3.11 -8.82
C HIS A 4 -10.09 -3.23 -9.57
N ILE A 5 -9.70 -4.46 -9.92
CA ILE A 5 -8.46 -4.75 -10.66
C ILE A 5 -8.80 -5.67 -11.84
N GLU A 6 -8.51 -5.22 -13.06
CA GLU A 6 -8.83 -5.93 -14.31
C GLU A 6 -7.73 -6.90 -14.77
N ALA A 7 -6.65 -7.05 -13.99
CA ALA A 7 -5.56 -7.98 -14.27
C ALA A 7 -6.04 -9.44 -14.38
N GLN A 8 -5.31 -10.21 -15.16
CA GLN A 8 -5.46 -11.66 -15.21
C GLN A 8 -4.53 -12.35 -14.21
N GLN A 9 -4.74 -13.64 -14.01
CA GLN A 9 -3.84 -14.45 -13.17
C GLN A 9 -2.44 -14.44 -13.77
N GLY A 10 -1.44 -14.06 -12.98
CA GLY A 10 -0.06 -13.97 -13.43
C GLY A 10 0.41 -12.60 -13.92
N ASP A 11 -0.50 -11.65 -14.14
CA ASP A 11 -0.14 -10.29 -14.55
C ASP A 11 0.53 -9.49 -13.42
N ILE A 12 0.27 -9.85 -12.17
CA ILE A 12 0.75 -9.11 -11.00
C ILE A 12 1.85 -9.91 -10.30
N ALA A 13 2.97 -9.25 -10.02
CA ALA A 13 4.11 -9.83 -9.33
C ALA A 13 3.80 -10.09 -7.84
N GLU A 14 4.55 -11.00 -7.21
CA GLU A 14 4.42 -11.29 -5.77
C GLU A 14 4.76 -10.09 -4.86
N THR A 15 5.48 -9.11 -5.39
CA THR A 15 5.83 -7.87 -4.68
C THR A 15 5.18 -6.69 -5.36
N VAL A 16 4.39 -5.94 -4.62
CA VAL A 16 3.65 -4.78 -5.13
C VAL A 16 3.97 -3.54 -4.32
N LEU A 17 4.36 -2.48 -5.02
CA LEU A 17 4.48 -1.15 -4.46
C LEU A 17 3.10 -0.46 -4.51
N LEU A 18 2.69 0.15 -3.40
CA LEU A 18 1.39 0.80 -3.24
C LEU A 18 1.53 2.30 -3.03
N PRO A 19 1.77 3.12 -4.06
CA PRO A 19 1.59 4.56 -3.97
C PRO A 19 0.08 4.90 -3.87
N GLY A 20 -0.25 6.00 -3.19
CA GLY A 20 -1.63 6.48 -3.14
C GLY A 20 -2.09 7.11 -4.45
N ASP A 21 -1.20 7.86 -5.08
CA ASP A 21 -1.44 8.64 -6.30
C ASP A 21 -1.22 7.80 -7.56
N PRO A 22 -2.20 7.77 -8.50
CA PRO A 22 -2.08 7.06 -9.78
C PRO A 22 -0.92 7.58 -10.65
N LEU A 23 -0.67 8.88 -10.65
CA LEU A 23 0.42 9.45 -11.44
C LEU A 23 1.78 9.09 -10.83
N ARG A 24 1.86 8.93 -9.52
CA ARG A 24 3.07 8.40 -8.88
C ARG A 24 3.27 6.93 -9.24
N ALA A 25 2.20 6.13 -9.32
CA ALA A 25 2.30 4.75 -9.80
C ALA A 25 2.87 4.70 -11.22
N LYS A 26 2.35 5.54 -12.11
CA LYS A 26 2.85 5.68 -13.47
C LYS A 26 4.33 6.10 -13.49
N TYR A 27 4.68 7.13 -12.74
CA TYR A 27 6.05 7.63 -12.66
C TYR A 27 7.04 6.56 -12.18
N ILE A 28 6.69 5.82 -11.13
CA ILE A 28 7.53 4.73 -10.62
C ILE A 28 7.73 3.66 -11.70
N ALA A 29 6.65 3.24 -12.35
CA ALA A 29 6.72 2.22 -13.37
C ALA A 29 7.59 2.65 -14.57
N GLU A 30 7.33 3.82 -15.13
CA GLU A 30 8.02 4.30 -16.32
C GLU A 30 9.49 4.72 -16.07
N THR A 31 9.82 5.11 -14.83
CA THR A 31 11.18 5.57 -14.50
C THR A 31 12.10 4.44 -14.04
N PHE A 32 11.58 3.49 -13.30
CA PHE A 32 12.43 2.52 -12.60
C PHE A 32 12.29 1.08 -13.11
N LEU A 33 11.21 0.75 -13.82
CA LEU A 33 10.99 -0.60 -14.32
C LEU A 33 11.30 -0.68 -15.82
N THR A 34 11.69 -1.88 -16.28
CA THR A 34 11.82 -2.24 -17.69
C THR A 34 10.67 -3.16 -18.09
N ASP A 35 10.38 -3.25 -19.40
CA ASP A 35 9.33 -4.09 -19.96
C ASP A 35 7.97 -3.87 -19.29
N VAL A 36 7.62 -2.61 -19.11
CA VAL A 36 6.43 -2.21 -18.36
C VAL A 36 5.17 -2.45 -19.16
N HIS A 37 4.21 -3.14 -18.57
CA HIS A 37 2.85 -3.22 -19.07
C HIS A 37 1.84 -2.75 -18.02
N ARG A 38 0.77 -2.11 -18.46
CA ARG A 38 -0.30 -1.64 -17.58
C ARG A 38 -1.40 -2.68 -17.54
N TYR A 39 -1.71 -3.20 -16.35
CA TYR A 39 -2.74 -4.20 -16.14
C TYR A 39 -4.04 -3.66 -15.54
N ASN A 40 -4.06 -2.42 -15.05
CA ASN A 40 -5.28 -1.83 -14.46
C ASN A 40 -5.48 -0.37 -14.83
N THR A 41 -6.72 -0.03 -15.18
CA THR A 41 -7.19 1.33 -15.44
C THR A 41 -8.48 1.67 -14.70
N ILE A 42 -9.11 0.67 -14.08
CA ILE A 42 -10.38 0.84 -13.37
C ILE A 42 -10.25 1.94 -12.33
N ARG A 43 -11.18 2.89 -12.34
CA ARG A 43 -11.23 4.06 -11.43
C ARG A 43 -9.96 4.93 -11.47
N ASN A 44 -9.21 4.88 -12.55
CA ASN A 44 -7.87 5.49 -12.67
C ASN A 44 -6.87 5.01 -11.61
N ALA A 45 -7.15 3.93 -10.90
CA ALA A 45 -6.20 3.29 -10.01
C ALA A 45 -5.18 2.49 -10.83
N PHE A 46 -4.28 3.20 -11.50
CA PHE A 46 -3.34 2.60 -12.44
C PHE A 46 -2.48 1.52 -11.79
N GLY A 47 -2.42 0.37 -12.46
CA GLY A 47 -1.58 -0.76 -12.09
C GLY A 47 -0.62 -1.14 -13.21
N TYR A 48 0.62 -1.37 -12.86
CA TYR A 48 1.70 -1.69 -13.79
C TYR A 48 2.53 -2.86 -13.26
N THR A 49 3.04 -3.68 -14.17
CA THR A 49 4.07 -4.69 -13.87
C THR A 49 5.26 -4.49 -14.81
N GLY A 50 6.44 -4.70 -14.31
CA GLY A 50 7.68 -4.66 -15.05
C GLY A 50 8.81 -5.31 -14.25
N TYR A 51 10.05 -5.08 -14.67
CA TYR A 51 11.21 -5.67 -14.03
C TYR A 51 12.14 -4.61 -13.44
N TYR A 52 12.62 -4.85 -12.24
CA TYR A 52 13.68 -4.08 -11.61
C TYR A 52 14.85 -5.01 -11.25
N LYS A 53 16.00 -4.78 -11.86
CA LYS A 53 17.20 -5.63 -11.67
C LYS A 53 16.91 -7.13 -11.84
N GLY A 54 16.12 -7.49 -12.84
CA GLY A 54 15.74 -8.86 -13.14
C GLY A 54 14.64 -9.46 -12.28
N GLN A 55 14.09 -8.72 -11.32
CA GLN A 55 12.97 -9.16 -10.49
C GLN A 55 11.66 -8.52 -10.96
N ALA A 56 10.61 -9.32 -11.07
CA ALA A 56 9.28 -8.82 -11.38
C ALA A 56 8.73 -8.00 -10.19
N ILE A 57 8.30 -6.79 -10.49
CA ILE A 57 7.71 -5.84 -9.52
C ILE A 57 6.44 -5.27 -10.13
N SER A 58 5.40 -5.19 -9.33
CA SER A 58 4.19 -4.48 -9.69
C SER A 58 4.04 -3.19 -8.89
N VAL A 59 3.35 -2.23 -9.47
CA VAL A 59 3.00 -0.96 -8.84
C VAL A 59 1.51 -0.76 -9.00
N GLN A 60 0.78 -0.60 -7.91
CA GLN A 60 -0.68 -0.41 -7.91
C GLN A 60 -1.03 0.86 -7.16
N ALA A 61 -1.72 1.78 -7.80
CA ALA A 61 -2.30 2.92 -7.12
C ALA A 61 -3.37 2.47 -6.13
N SER A 62 -3.32 2.96 -4.91
CA SER A 62 -4.20 2.54 -3.82
C SER A 62 -5.22 3.61 -3.38
N GLY A 63 -5.14 4.82 -3.95
CA GLY A 63 -6.00 5.93 -3.55
C GLY A 63 -5.65 6.48 -2.16
N MET A 64 -6.62 7.14 -1.55
CA MET A 64 -6.49 7.77 -0.23
C MET A 64 -7.40 7.11 0.79
N GLY A 65 -6.91 7.05 2.03
CA GLY A 65 -7.65 6.59 3.19
C GLY A 65 -7.70 5.06 3.36
N ILE A 66 -8.07 4.66 4.56
CA ILE A 66 -8.11 3.26 4.98
C ILE A 66 -9.05 2.41 4.11
N PRO A 67 -10.27 2.84 3.78
CA PRO A 67 -11.18 2.03 2.97
C PRO A 67 -10.60 1.71 1.60
N SER A 68 -9.99 2.69 0.94
CA SER A 68 -9.43 2.52 -0.40
C SER A 68 -8.27 1.52 -0.40
N ILE A 69 -7.27 1.71 0.48
CA ILE A 69 -6.14 0.79 0.53
C ILE A 69 -6.56 -0.62 0.95
N SER A 70 -7.59 -0.75 1.80
CA SER A 70 -8.10 -2.06 2.23
C SER A 70 -8.70 -2.85 1.06
N ILE A 71 -9.42 -2.19 0.15
CA ILE A 71 -9.95 -2.82 -1.06
C ILE A 71 -8.82 -3.38 -1.91
N TYR A 72 -7.87 -2.53 -2.30
CA TYR A 72 -6.78 -2.96 -3.19
C TYR A 72 -5.87 -4.00 -2.54
N ALA A 73 -5.50 -3.83 -1.27
CA ALA A 73 -4.67 -4.79 -0.55
C ALA A 73 -5.36 -6.16 -0.45
N ASN A 74 -6.65 -6.18 -0.10
CA ASN A 74 -7.42 -7.43 -0.02
C ASN A 74 -7.50 -8.12 -1.39
N GLU A 75 -7.82 -7.39 -2.46
CA GLU A 75 -7.91 -7.98 -3.79
C GLU A 75 -6.57 -8.53 -4.27
N LEU A 76 -5.47 -7.79 -4.07
CA LEU A 76 -4.13 -8.23 -4.44
C LEU A 76 -3.72 -9.52 -3.74
N ILE A 77 -4.03 -9.65 -2.45
CA ILE A 77 -3.70 -10.85 -1.67
C ILE A 77 -4.60 -12.02 -2.06
N GLN A 78 -5.92 -11.82 -2.08
CA GLN A 78 -6.90 -12.91 -2.22
C GLN A 78 -7.00 -13.44 -3.65
N PHE A 79 -6.91 -12.56 -4.65
CA PHE A 79 -7.17 -12.96 -6.03
C PHE A 79 -5.90 -13.09 -6.88
N TYR A 80 -4.81 -12.44 -6.51
CA TYR A 80 -3.59 -12.41 -7.35
C TYR A 80 -2.37 -13.02 -6.67
N GLY A 81 -2.50 -13.52 -5.45
CA GLY A 81 -1.42 -14.24 -4.75
C GLY A 81 -0.23 -13.37 -4.37
N VAL A 82 -0.46 -12.07 -4.19
CA VAL A 82 0.58 -11.12 -3.76
C VAL A 82 1.06 -11.48 -2.35
N LYS A 83 2.37 -11.53 -2.16
CA LYS A 83 2.99 -11.90 -0.88
C LYS A 83 3.56 -10.71 -0.11
N ARG A 84 3.92 -9.65 -0.82
CA ARG A 84 4.56 -8.47 -0.23
C ARG A 84 3.91 -7.20 -0.75
N LEU A 85 3.37 -6.40 0.16
CA LEU A 85 2.82 -5.08 -0.13
C LEU A 85 3.72 -4.03 0.55
N ILE A 86 4.21 -3.08 -0.23
CA ILE A 86 5.08 -2.01 0.27
C ILE A 86 4.40 -0.68 -0.03
N ARG A 87 3.95 0.02 1.01
CA ARG A 87 3.35 1.35 0.87
C ARG A 87 4.45 2.37 0.57
N VAL A 88 4.32 3.06 -0.56
CA VAL A 88 5.23 4.13 -0.98
C VAL A 88 4.48 5.45 -0.94
N GLY A 89 4.73 6.24 0.08
CA GLY A 89 3.97 7.47 0.31
C GLY A 89 4.80 8.60 0.86
N THR A 90 4.12 9.69 1.17
CA THR A 90 4.64 10.84 1.89
C THR A 90 3.92 10.98 3.21
N CYS A 91 4.57 11.53 4.21
CA CYS A 91 4.00 11.80 5.52
C CYS A 91 4.46 13.16 6.04
N GLY A 92 3.75 13.71 7.01
CA GLY A 92 4.18 14.87 7.78
C GLY A 92 5.04 14.43 8.96
N GLY A 93 6.08 15.19 9.27
CA GLY A 93 6.89 15.02 10.47
C GLY A 93 6.40 15.94 11.59
N LEU A 94 6.31 15.44 12.82
CA LEU A 94 5.97 16.21 14.02
C LEU A 94 7.17 16.43 14.95
N GLY A 95 8.22 15.62 14.81
CA GLY A 95 9.42 15.71 15.62
C GLY A 95 10.34 16.86 15.15
N THR A 96 11.05 17.47 16.09
CA THR A 96 12.03 18.53 15.79
C THR A 96 13.24 18.04 14.99
N ASP A 97 13.50 16.73 15.06
CA ASP A 97 14.65 16.07 14.41
C ASP A 97 14.30 15.50 13.03
N VAL A 98 13.07 15.75 12.56
CA VAL A 98 12.62 15.29 11.22
C VAL A 98 12.74 16.42 10.22
N HIS A 99 13.44 16.18 9.13
CA HIS A 99 13.71 17.17 8.09
C HIS A 99 13.04 16.79 6.78
N VAL A 100 12.84 17.78 5.93
CA VAL A 100 12.34 17.56 4.56
C VAL A 100 13.33 16.70 3.79
N ARG A 101 12.83 15.66 3.12
CA ARG A 101 13.56 14.61 2.38
C ARG A 101 14.11 13.47 3.24
N ASP A 102 13.83 13.44 4.53
CA ASP A 102 14.13 12.24 5.31
C ASP A 102 13.30 11.07 4.81
N VAL A 103 13.91 9.88 4.82
CA VAL A 103 13.24 8.64 4.47
C VAL A 103 12.94 7.87 5.74
N VAL A 104 11.65 7.60 5.95
CA VAL A 104 11.18 6.87 7.13
C VAL A 104 10.72 5.47 6.71
N ILE A 105 11.30 4.45 7.33
CA ILE A 105 10.84 3.07 7.23
C ILE A 105 10.09 2.75 8.52
N ALA A 106 8.75 2.66 8.42
CA ALA A 106 7.92 2.39 9.57
C ALA A 106 8.08 0.95 10.05
N GLN A 107 8.39 0.75 11.30
CA GLN A 107 8.39 -0.56 11.95
C GLN A 107 6.97 -0.96 12.37
N SER A 108 6.15 0.01 12.74
CA SER A 108 4.76 -0.17 13.13
C SER A 108 3.96 1.10 12.85
N ALA A 109 2.66 0.99 12.85
CA ALA A 109 1.75 2.12 12.72
C ALA A 109 0.57 1.96 13.67
N SER A 110 0.06 3.07 14.18
CA SER A 110 -1.14 3.11 15.01
C SER A 110 -2.29 3.76 14.25
N THR A 111 -3.50 3.38 14.59
CA THR A 111 -4.72 3.97 14.04
C THR A 111 -5.76 4.15 15.14
N ASP A 112 -6.55 5.21 15.04
CA ASP A 112 -7.76 5.42 15.83
C ASP A 112 -9.03 4.92 15.11
N SER A 113 -8.85 4.33 13.93
CA SER A 113 -9.94 3.75 13.14
C SER A 113 -10.38 2.40 13.72
N ALA A 114 -11.69 2.19 13.78
CA ALA A 114 -12.28 0.91 14.16
C ALA A 114 -12.22 -0.17 13.05
N ILE A 115 -11.49 0.06 11.96
CA ILE A 115 -11.48 -0.85 10.81
C ILE A 115 -11.01 -2.26 11.17
N ILE A 116 -10.01 -2.38 12.03
CA ILE A 116 -9.48 -3.67 12.48
C ILE A 116 -10.55 -4.44 13.24
N GLN A 117 -11.26 -3.77 14.16
CA GLN A 117 -12.37 -4.36 14.92
C GLN A 117 -13.52 -4.76 14.02
N ASN A 118 -13.90 -3.90 13.07
CA ASN A 118 -15.05 -4.11 12.21
C ASN A 118 -14.80 -5.14 11.09
N THR A 119 -13.55 -5.30 10.65
CA THR A 119 -13.22 -6.17 9.50
C THR A 119 -12.72 -7.53 9.93
N LEU A 120 -11.90 -7.58 10.97
CA LEU A 120 -11.21 -8.80 11.36
C LEU A 120 -11.80 -9.43 12.62
N CYS A 121 -12.79 -8.81 13.26
CA CYS A 121 -13.36 -9.23 14.54
C CYS A 121 -12.28 -9.58 15.60
N LEU A 122 -11.08 -9.06 15.42
CA LEU A 122 -9.98 -9.32 16.33
C LEU A 122 -10.14 -8.39 17.52
N LEU A 123 -10.36 -8.98 18.67
CA LEU A 123 -10.01 -8.33 19.91
C LEU A 123 -8.57 -7.86 19.77
N TYR A 124 -8.40 -6.57 19.87
CA TYR A 124 -7.13 -5.88 19.73
C TYR A 124 -6.01 -6.58 20.52
N THR A 125 -4.95 -6.94 19.81
CA THR A 125 -3.83 -7.68 20.42
C THR A 125 -2.53 -6.87 20.45
N SER A 126 -2.55 -5.65 19.94
CA SER A 126 -1.34 -4.81 19.92
C SER A 126 -1.61 -3.52 20.71
N PRO A 127 -0.85 -3.22 21.77
CA PRO A 127 -1.06 -2.00 22.55
C PRO A 127 -0.86 -0.75 21.67
N SER A 128 -1.88 0.10 21.63
CA SER A 128 -1.76 1.43 21.05
C SER A 128 -0.84 2.28 21.95
N PRO A 129 -0.02 3.17 21.39
CA PRO A 129 0.68 4.15 22.21
C PRO A 129 -0.22 4.98 23.13
N ARG A 130 -1.52 5.08 22.82
CA ARG A 130 -2.53 5.73 23.66
C ARG A 130 -2.92 4.91 24.89
N ASP A 131 -2.83 3.58 24.82
CA ASP A 131 -3.22 2.73 25.97
C ASP A 131 -2.25 2.87 27.13
N GLY A 132 -1.01 3.29 26.87
CA GLY A 132 -0.03 3.62 27.90
C GLY A 132 -0.14 5.03 28.47
N ALA A 133 -0.87 5.93 27.80
CA ALA A 133 -1.00 7.33 28.20
C ALA A 133 -2.19 7.61 29.12
N THR A 134 -3.19 6.74 29.15
CA THR A 134 -4.43 6.89 29.96
C THR A 134 -4.28 6.45 31.40
N SER A 135 -3.16 5.90 31.81
CA SER A 135 -2.93 5.47 33.20
C SER A 135 -2.28 6.53 34.10
N ARG A 136 -2.24 7.79 33.64
CA ARG A 136 -1.72 8.91 34.44
C ARG A 136 -2.69 10.10 34.41
N MET A 137 -3.76 10.00 35.12
CA MET A 137 -4.48 11.08 35.80
C MET A 137 -4.87 10.62 37.18
#